data_3d1837a7c8087dc44b4a068b6c61d592
#
_entry.id   3d1837a7c8087dc44b4a068b6c61d592
#
_cell.length_a   1.000
_cell.length_b   1.000
_cell.length_c   1.000
_cell.angle_alpha   90.00
_cell.angle_beta   90.00
_cell.angle_gamma   90.00
#
_symmetry.space_group_name_H-M   'P 1'
#
loop_
_entity.id
_entity.type
_entity.pdbx_description
1 polymer ?
#
loop_
_entity_poly.entity_id
_entity_poly.type
_entity_poly.pdbx_seq_one_letter_code
_entity_poly.pdbx_strand_id
1 'polypeptide(L)'
;MDNLMQDFPLRVTSIIDHAAKYHPERKIISKDTKGSITDTNYKNIQRNSKKVADGLQKLGVKKGDVIGVMAWNNHRHLEVWYGIPGIGAVNHNLNPRLFSEQLIYIINHANDKILIIDLDLVPIIEKIINDCPNVEKLVILCSKADLPSTKFSEVISYEELLSIGSENFDWITGEETDACGICYTSGTTGNPKGVVYTHRSNTLHALTQAAPDMLNLSSTDTIMPVVPLFHANGWSIAYTAPLVGSSIVFPGGDLSPSSLYDMLERGVTITAAVPTVWLLLLNFLESEKKEL
;
A
#
# COMPACT_ATOMS: atom_id res chain seq x y z
N MET A 1 -24.88 -5.40 34.51
CA MET A 1 -23.65 -4.71 34.96
C MET A 1 -23.25 -3.82 33.79
N ASP A 2 -23.36 -2.51 33.94
CA ASP A 2 -22.99 -1.59 32.86
C ASP A 2 -21.48 -1.68 32.62
N ASN A 3 -21.11 -1.96 31.38
CA ASN A 3 -19.72 -2.12 31.00
C ASN A 3 -19.05 -0.73 30.95
N LEU A 4 -18.14 -0.45 31.87
CA LEU A 4 -17.40 0.81 31.94
C LEU A 4 -16.16 0.82 31.02
N MET A 5 -15.81 -0.32 30.40
CA MET A 5 -14.72 -0.40 29.45
C MET A 5 -15.18 0.05 28.07
N GLN A 6 -14.29 0.69 27.36
CA GLN A 6 -14.52 1.11 25.99
C GLN A 6 -14.65 -0.11 25.07
N ASP A 7 -15.75 -0.19 24.31
CA ASP A 7 -15.92 -1.15 23.23
C ASP A 7 -15.42 -0.52 21.93
N PHE A 8 -14.15 -0.83 21.57
CA PHE A 8 -13.46 -0.24 20.45
C PHE A 8 -13.22 -1.28 19.34
N PRO A 9 -13.86 -1.14 18.18
CA PRO A 9 -13.69 -2.09 17.09
C PRO A 9 -12.29 -2.01 16.47
N LEU A 10 -11.70 -3.16 16.16
CA LEU A 10 -10.37 -3.29 15.58
C LEU A 10 -10.39 -2.95 14.08
N ARG A 11 -10.37 -1.68 13.73
CA ARG A 11 -10.36 -1.20 12.33
C ARG A 11 -8.98 -0.71 11.94
N VAL A 12 -8.55 -1.02 10.72
CA VAL A 12 -7.26 -0.57 10.21
C VAL A 12 -7.15 0.96 10.12
N THR A 13 -8.27 1.66 9.89
CA THR A 13 -8.32 3.13 9.88
C THR A 13 -7.94 3.76 11.22
N SER A 14 -8.23 3.07 12.33
CA SER A 14 -7.83 3.53 13.66
C SER A 14 -6.32 3.55 13.85
N ILE A 15 -5.59 2.72 13.11
CA ILE A 15 -4.12 2.69 13.14
C ILE A 15 -3.55 3.98 12.56
N ILE A 16 -4.02 4.42 11.40
CA ILE A 16 -3.52 5.66 10.80
C ILE A 16 -3.97 6.90 11.55
N ASP A 17 -5.18 6.89 12.14
CA ASP A 17 -5.64 7.97 13.02
C ASP A 17 -4.79 8.07 14.28
N HIS A 18 -4.41 6.93 14.89
CA HIS A 18 -3.46 6.86 15.99
C HIS A 18 -2.11 7.47 15.60
N ALA A 19 -1.53 7.02 14.47
CA ALA A 19 -0.25 7.52 14.00
C ALA A 19 -0.28 9.04 13.75
N ALA A 20 -1.31 9.54 13.07
CA ALA A 20 -1.46 10.97 12.79
C ALA A 20 -1.67 11.81 14.06
N LYS A 21 -2.29 11.25 15.10
CA LYS A 21 -2.54 11.95 16.36
C LYS A 21 -1.33 11.98 17.31
N TYR A 22 -0.65 10.84 17.46
CA TYR A 22 0.40 10.67 18.47
C TYR A 22 1.83 10.72 17.91
N HIS A 23 1.97 10.50 16.59
CA HIS A 23 3.24 10.50 15.87
C HIS A 23 3.18 11.35 14.58
N PRO A 24 2.53 12.55 14.59
CA PRO A 24 2.20 13.31 13.39
C PRO A 24 3.40 13.60 12.48
N GLU A 25 4.55 13.91 13.09
CA GLU A 25 5.75 14.36 12.39
C GLU A 25 6.77 13.23 12.12
N ARG A 26 6.42 11.97 12.42
CA ARG A 26 7.29 10.83 12.06
C ARG A 26 7.46 10.74 10.57
N LYS A 27 8.71 10.66 10.13
CA LYS A 27 9.10 10.74 8.73
C LYS A 27 8.70 9.50 7.94
N ILE A 28 8.23 9.76 6.74
CA ILE A 28 8.02 8.75 5.72
C ILE A 28 8.76 9.23 4.48
N ILE A 29 9.91 8.62 4.20
CA ILE A 29 10.73 8.91 3.03
C ILE A 29 10.35 7.93 1.93
N SER A 30 10.12 8.43 0.74
CA SER A 30 9.60 7.61 -0.36
C SER A 30 10.31 7.96 -1.67
N LYS A 31 10.81 6.94 -2.36
CA LYS A 31 11.33 7.05 -3.71
C LYS A 31 10.21 6.74 -4.70
N ASP A 32 9.98 7.61 -5.67
CA ASP A 32 8.98 7.39 -6.72
C ASP A 32 9.56 6.63 -7.92
N THR A 33 8.72 6.37 -8.92
CA THR A 33 9.10 5.64 -10.15
C THR A 33 10.07 6.41 -11.05
N LYS A 34 10.23 7.72 -10.84
CA LYS A 34 11.20 8.58 -11.53
C LYS A 34 12.51 8.75 -10.75
N GLY A 35 12.62 8.13 -9.57
CA GLY A 35 13.77 8.24 -8.68
C GLY A 35 13.75 9.48 -7.78
N SER A 36 12.68 10.29 -7.81
CA SER A 36 12.57 11.46 -6.93
C SER A 36 12.24 11.03 -5.51
N ILE A 37 12.83 11.75 -4.55
CA ILE A 37 12.60 11.51 -3.12
C ILE A 37 11.56 12.49 -2.59
N THR A 38 10.54 11.95 -1.96
CA THR A 38 9.52 12.71 -1.20
C THR A 38 9.70 12.44 0.28
N ASP A 39 9.73 13.51 1.08
CA ASP A 39 9.70 13.45 2.55
C ASP A 39 8.31 13.89 3.00
N THR A 40 7.60 13.01 3.70
CA THR A 40 6.26 13.26 4.25
C THR A 40 6.14 12.69 5.66
N ASN A 41 4.95 12.67 6.24
CA ASN A 41 4.71 12.24 7.61
C ASN A 41 3.31 11.63 7.79
N TYR A 42 3.03 11.03 8.97
CA TYR A 42 1.75 10.37 9.22
C TYR A 42 0.55 11.31 9.17
N LYS A 43 0.71 12.58 9.57
CA LYS A 43 -0.36 13.57 9.45
C LYS A 43 -0.78 13.77 7.99
N ASN A 44 0.19 13.86 7.09
CA ASN A 44 -0.06 14.00 5.66
C ASN A 44 -0.63 12.71 5.05
N ILE A 45 -0.11 11.53 5.44
CA ILE A 45 -0.64 10.24 4.99
C ILE A 45 -2.12 10.12 5.37
N GLN A 46 -2.48 10.35 6.63
CA GLN A 46 -3.88 10.28 7.07
C GLN A 46 -4.76 11.26 6.31
N ARG A 47 -4.32 12.52 6.17
CA ARG A 47 -5.03 13.55 5.42
C ARG A 47 -5.29 13.11 3.97
N ASN A 48 -4.26 12.63 3.28
CA ASN A 48 -4.38 12.21 1.89
C ASN A 48 -5.17 10.91 1.76
N SER A 49 -5.06 9.97 2.70
CA SER A 49 -5.91 8.77 2.75
C SER A 49 -7.39 9.13 2.85
N LYS A 50 -7.74 10.14 3.64
CA LYS A 50 -9.12 10.65 3.71
C LYS A 50 -9.58 11.26 2.38
N LYS A 51 -8.70 12.01 1.69
CA LYS A 51 -8.99 12.51 0.35
C LYS A 51 -9.14 11.39 -0.67
N VAL A 52 -8.32 10.36 -0.62
CA VAL A 52 -8.47 9.15 -1.46
C VAL A 52 -9.83 8.51 -1.21
N ALA A 53 -10.21 8.31 0.05
CA ALA A 53 -11.49 7.72 0.44
C ALA A 53 -12.68 8.50 -0.15
N ASP A 54 -12.76 9.80 0.13
CA ASP A 54 -13.83 10.67 -0.36
C ASP A 54 -13.82 10.76 -1.90
N GLY A 55 -12.64 10.86 -2.51
CA GLY A 55 -12.48 10.87 -3.96
C GLY A 55 -13.03 9.60 -4.60
N LEU A 56 -12.68 8.42 -4.08
CA LEU A 56 -13.20 7.13 -4.56
C LEU A 56 -14.71 7.03 -4.38
N GLN A 57 -15.26 7.49 -3.25
CA GLN A 57 -16.70 7.53 -3.04
C GLN A 57 -17.41 8.41 -4.08
N LYS A 58 -16.86 9.58 -4.41
CA LYS A 58 -17.38 10.47 -5.45
C LYS A 58 -17.25 9.89 -6.87
N LEU A 59 -16.30 8.97 -7.08
CA LEU A 59 -16.19 8.17 -8.31
C LEU A 59 -17.18 6.99 -8.34
N GLY A 60 -18.04 6.83 -7.33
CA GLY A 60 -19.08 5.81 -7.29
C GLY A 60 -18.67 4.50 -6.62
N VAL A 61 -17.53 4.47 -5.91
CA VAL A 61 -17.13 3.30 -5.10
C VAL A 61 -18.03 3.21 -3.87
N LYS A 62 -18.47 1.99 -3.57
CA LYS A 62 -19.36 1.65 -2.45
C LYS A 62 -18.68 0.67 -1.51
N LYS A 63 -19.23 0.54 -0.31
CA LYS A 63 -18.83 -0.52 0.64
C LYS A 63 -18.93 -1.89 -0.04
N GLY A 64 -17.87 -2.68 0.09
CA GLY A 64 -17.74 -4.01 -0.49
C GLY A 64 -17.20 -4.06 -1.93
N ASP A 65 -17.10 -2.92 -2.63
CA ASP A 65 -16.42 -2.88 -3.94
C ASP A 65 -14.94 -3.22 -3.77
N VAL A 66 -14.38 -3.90 -4.77
CA VAL A 66 -12.96 -4.27 -4.80
C VAL A 66 -12.19 -3.30 -5.70
N ILE A 67 -11.07 -2.81 -5.19
CA ILE A 67 -10.19 -1.87 -5.89
C ILE A 67 -8.82 -2.52 -6.07
N GLY A 68 -8.44 -2.76 -7.32
CA GLY A 68 -7.13 -3.31 -7.66
C GLY A 68 -6.04 -2.24 -7.52
N VAL A 69 -4.96 -2.57 -6.82
CA VAL A 69 -3.82 -1.66 -6.63
C VAL A 69 -2.55 -2.33 -7.14
N MET A 70 -1.94 -1.77 -8.19
CA MET A 70 -0.67 -2.23 -8.75
C MET A 70 0.37 -1.12 -8.57
N ALA A 71 1.06 -1.14 -7.45
CA ALA A 71 2.00 -0.09 -7.08
C ALA A 71 3.22 -0.64 -6.34
N TRP A 72 4.34 0.07 -6.49
CA TRP A 72 5.56 -0.17 -5.71
C TRP A 72 5.41 0.35 -4.27
N ASN A 73 6.35 0.03 -3.42
CA ASN A 73 6.40 0.54 -2.06
C ASN A 73 6.73 2.04 -2.07
N ASN A 74 5.69 2.88 -1.97
CA ASN A 74 5.82 4.34 -1.91
C ASN A 74 4.72 4.96 -1.02
N HIS A 75 4.83 6.26 -0.73
CA HIS A 75 3.87 6.96 0.14
C HIS A 75 2.45 7.01 -0.46
N ARG A 76 2.30 7.14 -1.79
CA ARG A 76 0.97 7.15 -2.44
C ARG A 76 0.28 5.81 -2.29
N HIS A 77 1.04 4.71 -2.41
CA HIS A 77 0.53 3.37 -2.13
C HIS A 77 0.02 3.26 -0.68
N LEU A 78 0.77 3.81 0.30
CA LEU A 78 0.34 3.81 1.70
C LEU A 78 -0.93 4.65 1.91
N GLU A 79 -1.07 5.78 1.23
CA GLU A 79 -2.28 6.61 1.29
C GLU A 79 -3.50 5.88 0.73
N VAL A 80 -3.35 5.20 -0.40
CA VAL A 80 -4.38 4.34 -1.01
C VAL A 80 -4.71 3.14 -0.11
N TRP A 81 -3.69 2.55 0.53
CA TRP A 81 -3.80 1.42 1.45
C TRP A 81 -4.80 1.64 2.59
N TYR A 82 -4.86 2.88 3.09
CA TYR A 82 -5.82 3.29 4.12
C TYR A 82 -7.10 3.89 3.55
N GLY A 83 -7.01 4.59 2.42
CA GLY A 83 -8.15 5.23 1.79
C GLY A 83 -9.22 4.26 1.32
N ILE A 84 -8.84 3.14 0.72
CA ILE A 84 -9.78 2.12 0.22
C ILE A 84 -10.59 1.49 1.37
N PRO A 85 -9.99 0.90 2.41
CA PRO A 85 -10.77 0.38 3.52
C PRO A 85 -11.48 1.46 4.33
N GLY A 86 -11.05 2.72 4.21
CA GLY A 86 -11.70 3.87 4.84
C GLY A 86 -13.12 4.16 4.35
N ILE A 87 -13.50 3.66 3.17
CA ILE A 87 -14.88 3.70 2.64
C ILE A 87 -15.57 2.33 2.71
N GLY A 88 -14.96 1.37 3.39
CA GLY A 88 -15.46 -0.01 3.47
C GLY A 88 -15.29 -0.81 2.18
N ALA A 89 -14.47 -0.34 1.25
CA ALA A 89 -14.04 -1.07 0.05
C ALA A 89 -12.86 -2.00 0.38
N VAL A 90 -12.55 -2.91 -0.53
CA VAL A 90 -11.54 -3.95 -0.35
C VAL A 90 -10.32 -3.66 -1.23
N ASN A 91 -9.15 -3.53 -0.62
CA ASN A 91 -7.89 -3.32 -1.30
C ASN A 91 -7.37 -4.64 -1.89
N HIS A 92 -7.31 -4.77 -3.21
CA HIS A 92 -6.76 -5.93 -3.91
C HIS A 92 -5.37 -5.63 -4.45
N ASN A 93 -4.36 -6.14 -3.78
CA ASN A 93 -2.97 -5.91 -4.18
C ASN A 93 -2.58 -6.79 -5.38
N LEU A 94 -2.25 -6.15 -6.50
CA LEU A 94 -1.87 -6.78 -7.76
C LEU A 94 -0.35 -6.86 -7.89
N ASN A 95 0.17 -8.06 -8.09
CA ASN A 95 1.60 -8.27 -8.31
C ASN A 95 1.96 -8.00 -9.79
N PRO A 96 2.74 -6.95 -10.10
CA PRO A 96 3.10 -6.59 -11.48
C PRO A 96 4.01 -7.61 -12.17
N ARG A 97 4.54 -8.60 -11.44
CA ARG A 97 5.42 -9.65 -11.96
C ARG A 97 4.67 -10.89 -12.44
N LEU A 98 3.34 -10.91 -12.31
CA LEU A 98 2.49 -11.99 -12.83
C LEU A 98 2.37 -11.93 -14.34
N PHE A 99 2.14 -13.08 -14.98
CA PHE A 99 1.82 -13.13 -16.39
C PHE A 99 0.44 -12.51 -16.69
N SER A 100 0.25 -12.02 -17.91
CA SER A 100 -0.98 -11.34 -18.33
C SER A 100 -2.24 -12.16 -18.05
N GLU A 101 -2.23 -13.47 -18.34
CA GLU A 101 -3.35 -14.36 -18.11
C GLU A 101 -3.72 -14.49 -16.62
N GLN A 102 -2.71 -14.46 -15.76
CA GLN A 102 -2.92 -14.50 -14.30
C GLN A 102 -3.51 -13.18 -13.81
N LEU A 103 -3.01 -12.04 -14.30
CA LEU A 103 -3.54 -10.71 -13.97
C LEU A 103 -5.01 -10.59 -14.42
N ILE A 104 -5.33 -10.95 -15.66
CA ILE A 104 -6.70 -10.97 -16.17
C ILE A 104 -7.59 -11.83 -15.28
N TYR A 105 -7.12 -13.03 -14.92
CA TYR A 105 -7.89 -13.93 -14.06
C TYR A 105 -8.18 -13.30 -12.70
N ILE A 106 -7.16 -12.79 -11.98
CA ILE A 106 -7.35 -12.27 -10.61
C ILE A 106 -8.18 -10.99 -10.58
N ILE A 107 -8.00 -10.09 -11.56
CA ILE A 107 -8.79 -8.86 -11.70
C ILE A 107 -10.27 -9.19 -11.90
N ASN A 108 -10.58 -10.11 -12.84
CA ASN A 108 -11.95 -10.51 -13.11
C ASN A 108 -12.56 -11.33 -11.97
N HIS A 109 -11.78 -12.24 -11.36
CA HIS A 109 -12.26 -13.09 -10.26
C HIS A 109 -12.55 -12.29 -9.00
N ALA A 110 -11.73 -11.28 -8.70
CA ALA A 110 -11.96 -10.35 -7.60
C ALA A 110 -13.06 -9.32 -7.91
N ASN A 111 -13.41 -9.18 -9.18
CA ASN A 111 -14.36 -8.18 -9.67
C ASN A 111 -13.89 -6.73 -9.39
N ASP A 112 -12.62 -6.47 -9.71
CA ASP A 112 -12.02 -5.14 -9.52
C ASP A 112 -12.79 -4.07 -10.31
N LYS A 113 -13.26 -3.05 -9.62
CA LYS A 113 -14.05 -1.96 -10.20
C LYS A 113 -13.20 -0.80 -10.70
N ILE A 114 -12.16 -0.46 -9.95
CA ILE A 114 -11.19 0.57 -10.29
C ILE A 114 -9.80 -0.05 -10.17
N LEU A 115 -8.88 0.32 -11.05
CA LEU A 115 -7.47 0.01 -10.89
C LEU A 115 -6.70 1.29 -10.55
N ILE A 116 -5.88 1.22 -9.50
CA ILE A 116 -4.95 2.28 -9.08
C ILE A 116 -3.54 1.78 -9.35
N ILE A 117 -2.80 2.45 -10.22
CA ILE A 117 -1.54 1.91 -10.76
C ILE A 117 -0.41 2.94 -10.75
N ASP A 118 0.81 2.52 -10.47
CA ASP A 118 1.99 3.36 -10.66
C ASP A 118 2.25 3.65 -12.15
N LEU A 119 2.81 4.81 -12.42
CA LEU A 119 2.98 5.35 -13.78
C LEU A 119 3.75 4.41 -14.71
N ASP A 120 4.83 3.80 -14.24
CA ASP A 120 5.67 2.87 -15.01
C ASP A 120 5.01 1.50 -15.26
N LEU A 121 3.92 1.20 -14.55
CA LEU A 121 3.16 -0.05 -14.69
C LEU A 121 1.98 0.07 -15.67
N VAL A 122 1.68 1.28 -16.17
CA VAL A 122 0.63 1.53 -17.17
C VAL A 122 0.73 0.59 -18.38
N PRO A 123 1.92 0.34 -18.98
CA PRO A 123 2.03 -0.55 -20.13
C PRO A 123 1.61 -2.00 -19.86
N ILE A 124 1.67 -2.46 -18.60
CA ILE A 124 1.20 -3.79 -18.21
C ILE A 124 -0.32 -3.85 -18.31
N ILE A 125 -0.99 -2.85 -17.73
CA ILE A 125 -2.46 -2.78 -17.72
C ILE A 125 -3.02 -2.54 -19.12
N GLU A 126 -2.39 -1.71 -19.94
CA GLU A 126 -2.85 -1.47 -21.33
C GLU A 126 -2.88 -2.73 -22.20
N LYS A 127 -2.07 -3.74 -21.88
CA LYS A 127 -2.06 -5.03 -22.60
C LYS A 127 -3.27 -5.90 -22.27
N ILE A 128 -3.84 -5.75 -21.09
CA ILE A 128 -4.84 -6.68 -20.53
C ILE A 128 -6.22 -6.03 -20.28
N ILE A 129 -6.30 -4.69 -20.30
CA ILE A 129 -7.49 -3.98 -19.84
C ILE A 129 -8.75 -4.31 -20.64
N ASN A 130 -8.61 -4.64 -21.95
CA ASN A 130 -9.74 -5.05 -22.79
C ASN A 130 -10.34 -6.39 -22.36
N ASP A 131 -9.58 -7.22 -21.66
CA ASP A 131 -10.00 -8.52 -21.13
C ASP A 131 -10.50 -8.41 -19.67
N CYS A 132 -10.61 -7.17 -19.14
CA CYS A 132 -11.07 -6.87 -17.79
C CYS A 132 -12.35 -5.99 -17.83
N PRO A 133 -13.50 -6.52 -18.28
CA PRO A 133 -14.70 -5.74 -18.62
C PRO A 133 -15.38 -5.05 -17.43
N ASN A 134 -15.08 -5.49 -16.19
CA ASN A 134 -15.68 -4.90 -14.98
C ASN A 134 -14.89 -3.70 -14.45
N VAL A 135 -13.71 -3.41 -15.01
CA VAL A 135 -12.92 -2.24 -14.64
C VAL A 135 -13.53 -1.00 -15.28
N GLU A 136 -14.07 -0.12 -14.46
CA GLU A 136 -14.76 1.09 -14.89
C GLU A 136 -13.81 2.30 -15.04
N LYS A 137 -12.70 2.33 -14.27
CA LYS A 137 -11.80 3.49 -14.22
C LYS A 137 -10.36 3.13 -13.85
N LEU A 138 -9.42 3.90 -14.39
CA LEU A 138 -8.01 3.86 -13.97
C LEU A 138 -7.65 5.14 -13.19
N VAL A 139 -6.91 4.97 -12.09
CA VAL A 139 -6.24 6.07 -11.38
C VAL A 139 -4.74 5.84 -11.50
N ILE A 140 -4.02 6.76 -12.13
CA ILE A 140 -2.57 6.66 -12.25
C ILE A 140 -1.90 7.47 -11.15
N LEU A 141 -1.01 6.86 -10.38
CA LEU A 141 -0.31 7.46 -9.24
C LEU A 141 0.75 8.49 -9.69
N CYS A 142 0.29 9.55 -10.34
CA CYS A 142 1.13 10.62 -10.87
C CYS A 142 0.48 12.00 -10.65
N SER A 143 1.22 13.08 -10.97
CA SER A 143 0.65 14.42 -11.10
C SER A 143 -0.23 14.50 -12.36
N LYS A 144 -1.10 15.50 -12.44
CA LYS A 144 -1.91 15.73 -13.64
C LYS A 144 -1.04 16.01 -14.88
N ALA A 145 0.08 16.70 -14.69
CA ALA A 145 1.02 17.01 -15.77
C ALA A 145 1.75 15.79 -16.33
N ASP A 146 1.88 14.73 -15.51
CA ASP A 146 2.55 13.47 -15.87
C ASP A 146 1.58 12.41 -16.40
N LEU A 147 0.28 12.71 -16.47
CA LEU A 147 -0.73 11.75 -16.91
C LEU A 147 -0.46 11.34 -18.37
N PRO A 148 -0.18 10.04 -18.63
CA PRO A 148 0.14 9.58 -19.97
C PRO A 148 -1.14 9.51 -20.82
N SER A 149 -0.96 9.57 -22.13
CA SER A 149 -2.02 9.17 -23.06
C SER A 149 -2.21 7.66 -22.97
N THR A 150 -3.43 7.19 -22.75
CA THR A 150 -3.78 5.77 -22.64
C THR A 150 -4.89 5.40 -23.63
N LYS A 151 -5.03 4.11 -23.88
CA LYS A 151 -6.13 3.56 -24.70
C LYS A 151 -7.45 3.48 -23.93
N PHE A 152 -7.40 3.51 -22.61
CA PHE A 152 -8.57 3.47 -21.75
C PHE A 152 -9.12 4.88 -21.55
N SER A 153 -10.41 5.07 -21.76
CA SER A 153 -11.04 6.41 -21.81
C SER A 153 -11.22 7.05 -20.42
N GLU A 154 -11.51 6.22 -19.42
CA GLU A 154 -11.85 6.67 -18.07
C GLU A 154 -10.62 6.67 -17.17
N VAL A 155 -9.72 7.64 -17.38
CA VAL A 155 -8.44 7.76 -16.65
C VAL A 155 -8.34 9.10 -15.94
N ILE A 156 -7.89 9.08 -14.69
CA ILE A 156 -7.54 10.28 -13.92
C ILE A 156 -6.18 10.12 -13.26
N SER A 157 -5.52 11.22 -12.95
CA SER A 157 -4.32 11.24 -12.14
C SER A 157 -4.66 11.13 -10.65
N TYR A 158 -3.69 10.69 -9.85
CA TYR A 158 -3.79 10.71 -8.40
C TYR A 158 -4.01 12.12 -7.84
N GLU A 159 -3.37 13.12 -8.44
CA GLU A 159 -3.55 14.51 -8.06
C GLU A 159 -5.01 14.96 -8.26
N GLU A 160 -5.66 14.55 -9.37
CA GLU A 160 -7.08 14.80 -9.60
C GLU A 160 -7.95 14.08 -8.57
N LEU A 161 -7.66 12.81 -8.26
CA LEU A 161 -8.36 12.08 -7.20
C LEU A 161 -8.29 12.82 -5.86
N LEU A 162 -7.11 13.31 -5.46
CA LEU A 162 -6.94 14.09 -4.23
C LEU A 162 -7.67 15.44 -4.28
N SER A 163 -7.78 16.06 -5.47
CA SER A 163 -8.43 17.37 -5.63
C SER A 163 -9.94 17.31 -5.44
N ILE A 164 -10.58 16.21 -5.83
CA ILE A 164 -12.01 15.98 -5.65
C ILE A 164 -12.36 15.49 -4.24
N GLY A 165 -11.40 14.93 -3.51
CA GLY A 165 -11.58 14.42 -2.16
C GLY A 165 -11.41 15.48 -1.08
N SER A 166 -12.08 15.28 0.06
CA SER A 166 -12.01 16.13 1.26
C SER A 166 -11.15 15.50 2.34
N GLU A 167 -10.31 16.30 3.00
CA GLU A 167 -9.55 15.88 4.17
C GLU A 167 -10.41 15.73 5.43
N ASN A 168 -11.61 16.31 5.43
CA ASN A 168 -12.57 16.24 6.53
C ASN A 168 -13.53 15.04 6.39
N PHE A 169 -13.18 14.08 5.53
CA PHE A 169 -13.96 12.87 5.36
C PHE A 169 -13.94 12.01 6.63
N ASP A 170 -15.13 11.61 7.06
CA ASP A 170 -15.26 10.63 8.15
C ASP A 170 -15.24 9.22 7.57
N TRP A 171 -14.38 8.36 8.14
CA TRP A 171 -14.31 6.96 7.73
C TRP A 171 -15.68 6.29 7.79
N ILE A 172 -16.05 5.57 6.74
CA ILE A 172 -17.27 4.77 6.76
C ILE A 172 -17.13 3.67 7.80
N THR A 173 -18.03 3.70 8.76
CA THR A 173 -18.04 2.70 9.83
C THR A 173 -18.60 1.37 9.31
N GLY A 174 -17.92 0.28 9.63
CA GLY A 174 -18.34 -1.09 9.36
C GLY A 174 -17.95 -2.00 10.53
N GLU A 175 -18.23 -3.28 10.38
CA GLU A 175 -17.83 -4.27 11.37
C GLU A 175 -16.32 -4.54 11.25
N GLU A 176 -15.66 -4.86 12.36
CA GLU A 176 -14.24 -5.25 12.34
C GLU A 176 -13.98 -6.55 11.55
N THR A 177 -15.04 -7.32 11.32
CA THR A 177 -15.02 -8.55 10.50
C THR A 177 -15.27 -8.32 9.03
N ASP A 178 -15.57 -7.07 8.61
CA ASP A 178 -15.68 -6.74 7.20
C ASP A 178 -14.34 -6.94 6.50
N ALA A 179 -14.40 -7.37 5.23
CA ALA A 179 -13.22 -7.48 4.37
C ALA A 179 -12.60 -6.10 4.14
N CYS A 180 -11.28 -5.99 4.22
CA CYS A 180 -10.55 -4.76 3.93
C CYS A 180 -9.37 -4.98 2.98
N GLY A 181 -9.02 -6.22 2.67
CA GLY A 181 -7.96 -6.55 1.73
C GLY A 181 -8.07 -7.95 1.16
N ILE A 182 -7.55 -8.12 -0.06
CA ILE A 182 -7.39 -9.43 -0.72
C ILE A 182 -5.96 -9.53 -1.23
N CYS A 183 -5.36 -10.71 -1.03
CA CYS A 183 -4.07 -11.07 -1.62
C CYS A 183 -4.19 -12.41 -2.32
N TYR A 184 -3.82 -12.50 -3.59
CA TYR A 184 -3.81 -13.74 -4.33
C TYR A 184 -2.51 -14.50 -4.14
N THR A 185 -2.64 -15.79 -3.89
CA THR A 185 -1.51 -16.72 -3.83
C THR A 185 -1.34 -17.42 -5.16
N SER A 186 -0.11 -17.73 -5.54
CA SER A 186 0.24 -18.41 -6.80
C SER A 186 -0.18 -19.87 -6.88
N GLY A 187 -1.04 -20.38 -6.01
CA GLY A 187 -1.56 -21.74 -5.98
C GLY A 187 -0.61 -22.80 -6.56
N THR A 188 -0.25 -23.81 -5.84
CA THR A 188 0.61 -24.91 -6.35
C THR A 188 -0.08 -25.79 -7.38
N THR A 189 -1.41 -25.71 -7.46
CA THR A 189 -2.25 -26.51 -8.37
C THR A 189 -3.46 -25.70 -8.81
N GLY A 190 -3.46 -25.21 -10.05
CA GLY A 190 -4.60 -24.49 -10.65
C GLY A 190 -4.52 -22.96 -10.56
N ASN A 191 -5.67 -22.30 -10.67
CA ASN A 191 -5.77 -20.85 -10.67
C ASN A 191 -5.39 -20.23 -9.30
N PRO A 192 -4.86 -19.00 -9.30
CA PRO A 192 -4.60 -18.25 -8.08
C PRO A 192 -5.81 -18.18 -7.16
N LYS A 193 -5.60 -18.25 -5.84
CA LYS A 193 -6.66 -18.19 -4.83
C LYS A 193 -6.57 -16.87 -4.08
N GLY A 194 -7.69 -16.16 -3.97
CA GLY A 194 -7.78 -14.93 -3.17
C GLY A 194 -7.94 -15.24 -1.68
N VAL A 195 -7.04 -14.70 -0.86
CA VAL A 195 -7.14 -14.74 0.59
C VAL A 195 -7.69 -13.39 1.05
N VAL A 196 -8.86 -13.42 1.69
CA VAL A 196 -9.54 -12.22 2.19
C VAL A 196 -9.10 -11.93 3.61
N TYR A 197 -8.70 -10.69 3.86
CA TYR A 197 -8.32 -10.20 5.17
C TYR A 197 -9.38 -9.22 5.70
N THR A 198 -9.72 -9.35 6.98
CA THR A 198 -10.62 -8.43 7.66
C THR A 198 -9.85 -7.31 8.35
N HIS A 199 -10.55 -6.23 8.74
CA HIS A 199 -9.97 -5.19 9.59
C HIS A 199 -9.38 -5.81 10.88
N ARG A 200 -10.15 -6.71 11.53
CA ARG A 200 -9.72 -7.41 12.75
C ARG A 200 -8.45 -8.23 12.53
N SER A 201 -8.38 -9.06 11.47
CA SER A 201 -7.23 -9.91 11.23
C SER A 201 -5.95 -9.11 10.96
N ASN A 202 -6.04 -8.02 10.19
CA ASN A 202 -4.91 -7.13 9.93
C ASN A 202 -4.46 -6.38 11.19
N THR A 203 -5.39 -5.89 12.01
CA THR A 203 -5.06 -5.20 13.27
C THR A 203 -4.38 -6.14 14.26
N LEU A 204 -4.90 -7.36 14.44
CA LEU A 204 -4.29 -8.36 15.31
C LEU A 204 -2.91 -8.79 14.81
N HIS A 205 -2.75 -8.95 13.49
CA HIS A 205 -1.45 -9.25 12.89
C HIS A 205 -0.46 -8.11 13.14
N ALA A 206 -0.85 -6.84 12.97
CA ALA A 206 0.00 -5.70 13.24
C ALA A 206 0.46 -5.63 14.71
N LEU A 207 -0.45 -5.90 15.66
CA LEU A 207 -0.11 -5.99 17.09
C LEU A 207 0.88 -7.13 17.36
N THR A 208 0.68 -8.29 16.74
CA THR A 208 1.59 -9.43 16.87
C THR A 208 2.98 -9.12 16.29
N GLN A 209 3.04 -8.49 15.12
CA GLN A 209 4.30 -8.13 14.47
C GLN A 209 5.12 -7.12 15.28
N ALA A 210 4.48 -6.25 16.04
CA ALA A 210 5.16 -5.31 16.93
C ALA A 210 5.78 -5.98 18.17
N ALA A 211 5.40 -7.22 18.49
CA ALA A 211 5.89 -7.93 19.67
C ALA A 211 7.43 -8.16 19.61
N PRO A 212 8.10 -8.24 20.80
CA PRO A 212 9.56 -8.42 20.87
C PRO A 212 10.10 -9.67 20.16
N ASP A 213 9.32 -10.75 20.13
CA ASP A 213 9.71 -12.01 19.48
C ASP A 213 9.40 -12.05 17.97
N MET A 214 8.94 -10.93 17.40
CA MET A 214 8.65 -10.77 15.98
C MET A 214 9.56 -9.71 15.36
N LEU A 215 9.04 -8.59 14.84
CA LEU A 215 9.87 -7.50 14.32
C LEU A 215 10.47 -6.61 15.42
N ASN A 216 9.92 -6.66 16.62
CA ASN A 216 10.32 -5.80 17.74
C ASN A 216 10.37 -4.31 17.36
N LEU A 217 9.42 -3.90 16.51
CA LEU A 217 9.39 -2.55 15.95
C LEU A 217 8.84 -1.56 16.99
N SER A 218 9.51 -0.43 17.14
CA SER A 218 9.16 0.63 18.08
C SER A 218 9.10 2.00 17.43
N SER A 219 8.64 3.00 18.18
CA SER A 219 8.57 4.39 17.71
C SER A 219 9.95 5.04 17.49
N THR A 220 11.03 4.44 17.99
CA THR A 220 12.40 4.92 17.77
C THR A 220 13.02 4.41 16.48
N ASP A 221 12.38 3.43 15.84
CA ASP A 221 12.89 2.79 14.66
C ASP A 221 12.54 3.53 13.37
N THR A 222 13.35 3.25 12.35
CA THR A 222 13.08 3.57 10.95
C THR A 222 13.12 2.27 10.17
N ILE A 223 11.96 1.81 9.67
CA ILE A 223 11.85 0.57 8.92
C ILE A 223 11.87 0.81 7.42
N MET A 224 12.67 0.00 6.69
CA MET A 224 12.65 -0.05 5.24
C MET A 224 12.08 -1.39 4.76
N PRO A 225 10.79 -1.48 4.39
CA PRO A 225 10.22 -2.68 3.79
C PRO A 225 10.68 -2.83 2.34
N VAL A 226 11.63 -3.72 2.08
CA VAL A 226 11.98 -4.15 0.71
C VAL A 226 11.01 -5.23 0.23
N VAL A 227 10.40 -5.97 1.15
CA VAL A 227 9.27 -6.87 0.85
C VAL A 227 8.14 -6.07 0.23
N PRO A 228 7.63 -6.49 -0.95
CA PRO A 228 6.62 -5.71 -1.65
C PRO A 228 5.28 -5.72 -0.92
N LEU A 229 4.61 -4.57 -0.86
CA LEU A 229 3.26 -4.45 -0.30
C LEU A 229 2.24 -5.31 -1.06
N PHE A 230 2.44 -5.50 -2.37
CA PHE A 230 1.58 -6.33 -3.21
C PHE A 230 1.78 -7.85 -3.00
N HIS A 231 2.74 -8.28 -2.19
CA HIS A 231 2.98 -9.70 -1.90
C HIS A 231 2.87 -9.98 -0.41
N ALA A 232 1.97 -10.91 -0.04
CA ALA A 232 1.66 -11.23 1.37
C ALA A 232 1.45 -9.98 2.24
N ASN A 233 0.82 -8.94 1.65
CA ASN A 233 0.53 -7.63 2.27
C ASN A 233 1.76 -6.97 2.92
N GLY A 234 2.95 -7.14 2.31
CA GLY A 234 4.20 -6.56 2.81
C GLY A 234 4.49 -6.94 4.27
N TRP A 235 4.11 -8.16 4.66
CA TRP A 235 4.23 -8.66 6.03
C TRP A 235 3.57 -7.73 7.07
N SER A 236 2.46 -7.09 6.70
CA SER A 236 1.73 -6.15 7.57
C SER A 236 2.49 -4.89 8.00
N ILE A 237 3.66 -4.61 7.45
CA ILE A 237 4.49 -3.45 7.85
C ILE A 237 3.74 -2.13 7.64
N ALA A 238 2.89 -2.04 6.59
CA ALA A 238 2.03 -0.90 6.35
C ALA A 238 1.03 -0.60 7.49
N TYR A 239 0.75 -1.57 8.35
CA TYR A 239 -0.06 -1.40 9.55
C TYR A 239 0.79 -1.34 10.82
N THR A 240 1.82 -2.18 10.92
CA THR A 240 2.66 -2.27 12.13
C THR A 240 3.45 -0.98 12.36
N ALA A 241 4.05 -0.40 11.31
CA ALA A 241 4.86 0.80 11.46
C ALA A 241 4.04 2.01 11.96
N PRO A 242 2.86 2.34 11.38
CA PRO A 242 2.00 3.39 11.92
C PRO A 242 1.45 3.07 13.32
N LEU A 243 1.16 1.80 13.61
CA LEU A 243 0.64 1.38 14.92
C LEU A 243 1.59 1.74 16.06
N VAL A 244 2.90 1.54 15.86
CA VAL A 244 3.93 1.87 16.86
C VAL A 244 4.53 3.27 16.67
N GLY A 245 4.23 3.95 15.56
CA GLY A 245 4.76 5.28 15.24
C GLY A 245 6.22 5.26 14.80
N SER A 246 6.70 4.19 14.14
CA SER A 246 8.05 4.17 13.55
C SER A 246 8.11 5.00 12.27
N SER A 247 9.29 5.49 11.91
CA SER A 247 9.53 6.08 10.59
C SER A 247 9.56 5.01 9.51
N ILE A 248 9.25 5.38 8.26
CA ILE A 248 9.29 4.44 7.13
C ILE A 248 10.16 5.03 6.01
N VAL A 249 10.97 4.16 5.40
CA VAL A 249 11.70 4.46 4.16
C VAL A 249 11.22 3.51 3.08
N PHE A 250 10.49 4.02 2.09
CA PHE A 250 10.01 3.23 0.96
C PHE A 250 11.00 3.28 -0.20
N PRO A 251 11.58 2.14 -0.62
CA PRO A 251 12.62 2.11 -1.65
C PRO A 251 12.09 2.32 -3.08
N GLY A 252 10.77 2.30 -3.29
CA GLY A 252 10.18 2.36 -4.63
C GLY A 252 10.31 1.06 -5.42
N GLY A 253 10.32 1.16 -6.75
CA GLY A 253 10.40 0.01 -7.66
C GLY A 253 11.83 -0.41 -8.02
N ASP A 254 12.81 0.50 -7.89
CA ASP A 254 14.22 0.21 -8.17
C ASP A 254 14.88 -0.40 -6.93
N LEU A 255 15.01 -1.71 -6.93
CA LEU A 255 15.66 -2.51 -5.89
C LEU A 255 17.09 -2.92 -6.25
N SER A 256 17.77 -2.17 -7.14
CA SER A 256 19.20 -2.36 -7.41
C SER A 256 20.02 -2.13 -6.13
N PRO A 257 21.16 -2.83 -5.97
CA PRO A 257 21.96 -2.69 -4.75
C PRO A 257 22.38 -1.26 -4.44
N SER A 258 22.74 -0.46 -5.44
CA SER A 258 23.08 0.96 -5.26
C SER A 258 21.89 1.78 -4.78
N SER A 259 20.69 1.54 -5.35
CA SER A 259 19.46 2.22 -4.93
C SER A 259 19.08 1.86 -3.50
N LEU A 260 19.20 0.58 -3.14
CA LEU A 260 18.92 0.12 -1.77
C LEU A 260 19.92 0.71 -0.77
N TYR A 261 21.21 0.74 -1.12
CA TYR A 261 22.23 1.38 -0.30
C TYR A 261 21.89 2.84 0.00
N ASP A 262 21.58 3.63 -1.02
CA ASP A 262 21.21 5.04 -0.87
C ASP A 262 19.96 5.26 0.01
N MET A 263 19.05 4.31 0.00
CA MET A 263 17.85 4.37 0.85
C MET A 263 18.12 3.90 2.28
N LEU A 264 19.03 2.92 2.49
CA LEU A 264 19.47 2.47 3.81
C LEU A 264 20.20 3.57 4.59
N GLU A 265 21.05 4.36 3.91
CA GLU A 265 21.77 5.50 4.48
C GLU A 265 20.86 6.60 5.07
N ARG A 266 19.54 6.52 4.86
CA ARG A 266 18.55 7.47 5.39
C ARG A 266 18.13 7.18 6.85
N GLY A 267 19.00 6.53 7.61
CA GLY A 267 18.82 6.25 9.03
C GLY A 267 17.94 5.04 9.29
N VAL A 268 17.92 4.08 8.38
CA VAL A 268 17.18 2.81 8.55
C VAL A 268 17.82 2.01 9.69
N THR A 269 17.00 1.55 10.63
CA THR A 269 17.40 0.69 11.75
C THR A 269 16.94 -0.74 11.58
N ILE A 270 15.83 -0.95 10.86
CA ILE A 270 15.25 -2.25 10.59
C ILE A 270 14.90 -2.36 9.10
N THR A 271 15.20 -3.49 8.50
CA THR A 271 14.82 -3.75 7.12
C THR A 271 14.39 -5.20 6.94
N ALA A 272 13.55 -5.46 5.93
CA ALA A 272 12.99 -6.77 5.65
C ALA A 272 13.01 -7.05 4.14
N ALA A 273 13.72 -8.12 3.75
CA ALA A 273 13.79 -8.58 2.37
C ALA A 273 14.03 -10.09 2.30
N VAL A 274 13.89 -10.64 1.09
CA VAL A 274 14.26 -12.03 0.81
C VAL A 274 15.79 -12.21 0.70
N PRO A 275 16.35 -13.40 0.96
CA PRO A 275 17.80 -13.62 1.01
C PRO A 275 18.58 -13.16 -0.22
N THR A 276 18.01 -13.29 -1.42
CA THR A 276 18.64 -12.88 -2.68
C THR A 276 18.96 -11.38 -2.73
N VAL A 277 18.14 -10.54 -2.13
CA VAL A 277 18.38 -9.09 -2.04
C VAL A 277 19.64 -8.82 -1.22
N TRP A 278 19.77 -9.49 -0.09
CA TRP A 278 20.93 -9.33 0.80
C TRP A 278 22.23 -9.81 0.15
N LEU A 279 22.21 -10.91 -0.58
CA LEU A 279 23.38 -11.39 -1.31
C LEU A 279 23.85 -10.39 -2.38
N LEU A 280 22.91 -9.81 -3.13
CA LEU A 280 23.24 -8.79 -4.12
C LEU A 280 23.78 -7.51 -3.47
N LEU A 281 23.19 -7.08 -2.36
CA LEU A 281 23.66 -5.91 -1.62
C LEU A 281 25.06 -6.14 -1.05
N LEU A 282 25.32 -7.32 -0.44
CA LEU A 282 26.63 -7.67 0.10
C LEU A 282 27.71 -7.63 -0.97
N ASN A 283 27.47 -8.25 -2.13
CA ASN A 283 28.41 -8.23 -3.25
C ASN A 283 28.69 -6.79 -3.72
N PHE A 284 27.68 -5.94 -3.75
CA PHE A 284 27.84 -4.52 -4.09
C PHE A 284 28.71 -3.79 -3.05
N LEU A 285 28.44 -3.97 -1.77
CA LEU A 285 29.21 -3.33 -0.70
C LEU A 285 30.70 -3.74 -0.75
N GLU A 286 30.98 -5.03 -0.98
CA GLU A 286 32.34 -5.55 -1.10
C GLU A 286 33.05 -4.97 -2.33
N SER A 287 32.37 -4.93 -3.50
CA SER A 287 32.96 -4.42 -4.75
C SER A 287 33.26 -2.92 -4.71
N GLU A 288 32.37 -2.13 -4.09
CA GLU A 288 32.47 -0.69 -3.98
C GLU A 288 33.20 -0.22 -2.71
N LYS A 289 33.63 -1.15 -1.85
CA LYS A 289 34.26 -0.87 -0.53
C LYS A 289 33.41 0.08 0.33
N LYS A 290 32.12 -0.17 0.37
CA LYS A 290 31.14 0.58 1.16
C LYS A 290 30.79 -0.18 2.43
N GLU A 291 30.41 0.56 3.49
CA GLU A 291 29.89 0.06 4.76
C GLU A 291 28.48 0.61 4.98
N LEU A 292 27.67 -0.05 5.80
CA LEU A 292 26.34 0.39 6.23
C LEU A 292 26.40 0.81 7.70
#